data_af316817f3ee43c51a4befd9694c629c
#
_entry.id   af316817f3ee43c51a4befd9694c629c
#
_cell.length_a   1.000
_cell.length_b   1.000
_cell.length_c   1.000
_cell.angle_alpha   90.00
_cell.angle_beta   90.00
_cell.angle_gamma   90.00
#
_symmetry.space_group_name_H-M   'P 1'
#
loop_
_entity.id
_entity.type
_entity.pdbx_description
1 polymer ?
#
loop_
_entity_poly.entity_id
_entity_poly.type
_entity_poly.pdbx_seq_one_letter_code
_entity_poly.pdbx_strand_id
1 'polypeptide(L)'
;MFDLLIVAAMLWCAFQAVRGTRLLVAALWLAGASALTALLMFRLGAPEVAVIELSVGAGLVTVLFVFAINIAGEEPPGKLRSLVPAPVAVVVALCAVGLGAFMALPNLRSVSGTIQPERFAKVLWEDRSLDVLLQVVLLIGGVLTVLGLLVEGRAQARKELQ
;
A
#
# COMPACT_ATOMS: atom_id res chain seq x y z
N MET A 1 -19.94 12.64 -7.23
CA MET A 1 -20.03 11.61 -8.29
C MET A 1 -18.65 11.22 -8.83
N PHE A 2 -17.80 12.17 -9.17
CA PHE A 2 -16.46 11.86 -9.73
C PHE A 2 -15.59 11.06 -8.75
N ASP A 3 -15.57 11.41 -7.47
CA ASP A 3 -14.78 10.71 -6.45
C ASP A 3 -15.26 9.27 -6.24
N LEU A 4 -16.55 9.04 -6.37
CA LEU A 4 -17.12 7.69 -6.28
C LEU A 4 -16.69 6.81 -7.47
N LEU A 5 -16.56 7.40 -8.66
CA LEU A 5 -16.01 6.70 -9.83
C LEU A 5 -14.53 6.36 -9.64
N ILE A 6 -13.72 7.27 -9.07
CA ILE A 6 -12.31 7.01 -8.76
C ILE A 6 -12.19 5.86 -7.76
N VAL A 7 -12.99 5.89 -6.68
CA VAL A 7 -13.00 4.81 -5.67
C VAL A 7 -13.42 3.48 -6.29
N ALA A 8 -14.45 3.47 -7.13
CA ALA A 8 -14.89 2.25 -7.82
C ALA A 8 -13.81 1.69 -8.76
N ALA A 9 -13.12 2.56 -9.51
CA ALA A 9 -12.02 2.18 -10.38
C ALA A 9 -10.80 1.66 -9.57
N MET A 10 -10.49 2.29 -8.44
CA MET A 10 -9.44 1.87 -7.51
C MET A 10 -9.72 0.47 -6.95
N LEU A 11 -10.96 0.23 -6.48
CA LEU A 11 -11.38 -1.08 -5.99
C LEU A 11 -11.34 -2.15 -7.09
N TRP A 12 -11.72 -1.78 -8.31
CA TRP A 12 -11.61 -2.67 -9.47
C TRP A 12 -10.16 -3.04 -9.78
N CYS A 13 -9.23 -2.07 -9.79
CA CYS A 13 -7.81 -2.32 -9.97
C CYS A 13 -7.24 -3.21 -8.86
N ALA A 14 -7.58 -2.93 -7.60
CA ALA A 14 -7.16 -3.75 -6.47
C ALA A 14 -7.69 -5.20 -6.58
N PHE A 15 -8.94 -5.37 -6.96
CA PHE A 15 -9.53 -6.69 -7.19
C PHE A 15 -8.83 -7.46 -8.31
N GLN A 16 -8.51 -6.79 -9.42
CA GLN A 16 -7.77 -7.39 -10.52
C GLN A 16 -6.33 -7.74 -10.14
N ALA A 17 -5.67 -6.93 -9.31
CA ALA A 17 -4.34 -7.21 -8.79
C ALA A 17 -4.30 -8.52 -7.97
N VAL A 18 -5.31 -8.73 -7.13
CA VAL A 18 -5.41 -9.97 -6.30
C VAL A 18 -5.76 -11.19 -7.14
N ARG A 19 -6.57 -11.02 -8.20
CA ARG A 19 -6.98 -12.14 -9.09
C ARG A 19 -5.98 -12.46 -10.19
N GLY A 20 -5.02 -11.59 -10.41
CA GLY A 20 -4.01 -11.75 -11.45
C GLY A 20 -3.19 -13.04 -11.26
N THR A 21 -3.19 -13.92 -12.26
CA THR A 21 -2.39 -15.15 -12.26
C THR A 21 -0.93 -14.88 -12.65
N ARG A 22 -0.67 -13.78 -13.35
CA ARG A 22 0.67 -13.34 -13.73
C ARG A 22 1.12 -12.23 -12.80
N LEU A 23 2.26 -12.42 -12.14
CA LEU A 23 2.80 -11.47 -11.17
C LEU A 23 3.02 -10.08 -11.78
N LEU A 24 3.50 -10.02 -13.02
CA LEU A 24 3.71 -8.75 -13.72
C LEU A 24 2.39 -7.98 -13.93
N VAL A 25 1.34 -8.68 -14.38
CA VAL A 25 0.01 -8.08 -14.59
C VAL A 25 -0.60 -7.64 -13.26
N ALA A 26 -0.44 -8.43 -12.21
CA ALA A 26 -0.88 -8.07 -10.86
C ALA A 26 -0.17 -6.81 -10.35
N ALA A 27 1.14 -6.69 -10.56
CA ALA A 27 1.92 -5.49 -10.20
C ALA A 27 1.45 -4.25 -10.97
N LEU A 28 1.10 -4.37 -12.26
CA LEU A 28 0.56 -3.26 -13.05
C LEU A 28 -0.83 -2.83 -12.55
N TRP A 29 -1.70 -3.77 -12.19
CA TRP A 29 -2.99 -3.42 -11.58
C TRP A 29 -2.84 -2.74 -10.23
N LEU A 30 -1.85 -3.17 -9.42
CA LEU A 30 -1.51 -2.53 -8.15
C LEU A 30 -1.01 -1.09 -8.36
N ALA A 31 -0.15 -0.88 -9.37
CA ALA A 31 0.30 0.46 -9.76
C ALA A 31 -0.87 1.37 -10.18
N GLY A 32 -1.82 0.81 -10.93
CA GLY A 32 -3.04 1.52 -11.30
C GLY A 32 -3.89 1.91 -10.09
N ALA A 33 -4.03 1.02 -9.11
CA ALA A 33 -4.74 1.31 -7.86
C ALA A 33 -4.04 2.44 -7.09
N SER A 34 -2.71 2.41 -6.96
CA SER A 34 -1.90 3.44 -6.30
C SER A 34 -2.01 4.80 -7.02
N ALA A 35 -1.96 4.83 -8.36
CA ALA A 35 -2.14 6.05 -9.14
C ALA A 35 -3.54 6.68 -8.93
N LEU A 36 -4.59 5.85 -8.85
CA LEU A 36 -5.95 6.32 -8.56
C LEU A 36 -6.07 6.81 -7.12
N THR A 37 -5.36 6.18 -6.16
CA THR A 37 -5.27 6.65 -4.77
C THR A 37 -4.62 8.03 -4.73
N ALA A 38 -3.51 8.24 -5.43
CA ALA A 38 -2.87 9.55 -5.54
C ALA A 38 -3.81 10.62 -6.13
N LEU A 39 -4.55 10.27 -7.20
CA LEU A 39 -5.54 11.17 -7.78
C LEU A 39 -6.64 11.53 -6.77
N LEU A 40 -7.11 10.56 -5.99
CA LEU A 40 -8.11 10.80 -4.95
C LEU A 40 -7.55 11.73 -3.85
N MET A 41 -6.32 11.49 -3.37
CA MET A 41 -5.66 12.33 -2.37
C MET A 41 -5.49 13.77 -2.87
N PHE A 42 -5.09 13.94 -4.14
CA PHE A 42 -5.00 15.26 -4.77
C PHE A 42 -6.35 15.99 -4.76
N ARG A 43 -7.43 15.31 -5.12
CA ARG A 43 -8.78 15.87 -5.10
C ARG A 43 -9.30 16.18 -3.70
N LEU A 44 -8.87 15.43 -2.69
CA LEU A 44 -9.21 15.66 -1.29
C LEU A 44 -8.41 16.82 -0.65
N GLY A 45 -7.52 17.48 -1.41
CA GLY A 45 -6.75 18.63 -0.94
C GLY A 45 -5.47 18.27 -0.21
N ALA A 46 -4.91 17.08 -0.48
CA ALA A 46 -3.62 16.62 0.05
C ALA A 46 -2.62 16.39 -1.10
N PRO A 47 -2.21 17.46 -1.84
CA PRO A 47 -1.37 17.33 -3.02
C PRO A 47 0.02 16.77 -2.69
N GLU A 48 0.60 17.09 -1.54
CA GLU A 48 1.91 16.57 -1.11
C GLU A 48 1.88 15.05 -0.95
N VAL A 49 0.84 14.54 -0.30
CA VAL A 49 0.64 13.09 -0.12
C VAL A 49 0.38 12.42 -1.45
N ALA A 50 -0.38 13.06 -2.34
CA ALA A 50 -0.65 12.55 -3.68
C ALA A 50 0.63 12.40 -4.51
N VAL A 51 1.55 13.37 -4.45
CA VAL A 51 2.84 13.31 -5.16
C VAL A 51 3.72 12.20 -4.61
N ILE A 52 3.77 12.03 -3.29
CA ILE A 52 4.52 10.95 -2.65
C ILE A 52 3.94 9.58 -3.06
N GLU A 53 2.62 9.41 -2.98
CA GLU A 53 1.94 8.16 -3.36
C GLU A 53 2.19 7.82 -4.83
N LEU A 54 2.10 8.80 -5.74
CA LEU A 54 2.34 8.59 -7.16
C LEU A 54 3.80 8.22 -7.44
N SER A 55 4.75 8.91 -6.79
CA SER A 55 6.19 8.73 -7.02
C SER A 55 6.69 7.41 -6.42
N VAL A 56 6.27 7.08 -5.20
CA VAL A 56 6.74 5.91 -4.47
C VAL A 56 5.84 4.70 -4.75
N GLY A 57 4.54 4.81 -4.57
CA GLY A 57 3.60 3.70 -4.71
C GLY A 57 3.45 3.25 -6.16
N ALA A 58 3.00 4.14 -7.04
CA ALA A 58 2.83 3.82 -8.46
C ALA A 58 4.16 3.75 -9.23
N GLY A 59 5.16 4.54 -8.84
CA GLY A 59 6.45 4.60 -9.50
C GLY A 59 7.46 3.61 -8.96
N LEU A 60 8.15 3.97 -7.88
CA LEU A 60 9.32 3.24 -7.38
C LEU A 60 9.00 1.77 -7.02
N VAL A 61 7.94 1.54 -6.24
CA VAL A 61 7.56 0.19 -5.80
C VAL A 61 7.22 -0.70 -6.99
N THR A 62 6.50 -0.17 -7.97
CA THR A 62 6.15 -0.93 -9.19
C THR A 62 7.39 -1.30 -10.00
N VAL A 63 8.34 -0.37 -10.19
CA VAL A 63 9.60 -0.66 -10.89
C VAL A 63 10.40 -1.73 -10.15
N LEU A 64 10.47 -1.67 -8.83
CA LEU A 64 11.15 -2.69 -8.02
C LEU A 64 10.46 -4.06 -8.13
N PHE A 65 9.12 -4.12 -8.14
CA PHE A 65 8.39 -5.37 -8.37
C PHE A 65 8.65 -5.95 -9.75
N VAL A 66 8.56 -5.13 -10.80
CA VAL A 66 8.84 -5.56 -12.19
C VAL A 66 10.27 -6.08 -12.30
N PHE A 67 11.23 -5.38 -11.71
CA PHE A 67 12.64 -5.79 -11.70
C PHE A 67 12.83 -7.13 -10.94
N ALA A 68 12.23 -7.27 -9.76
CA ALA A 68 12.30 -8.49 -8.97
C ALA A 68 11.69 -9.69 -9.72
N ILE A 69 10.52 -9.51 -10.35
CA ILE A 69 9.84 -10.53 -11.15
C ILE A 69 10.69 -10.92 -12.35
N ASN A 70 11.34 -9.94 -13.01
CA ASN A 70 12.18 -10.21 -14.18
C ASN A 70 13.43 -11.03 -13.82
N ILE A 71 14.00 -10.83 -12.62
CA ILE A 71 15.15 -11.62 -12.14
C ILE A 71 14.71 -13.00 -11.64
N ALA A 72 13.62 -13.08 -10.87
CA ALA A 72 13.14 -14.33 -10.28
C ALA A 72 12.47 -15.26 -11.31
N GLY A 73 12.02 -14.72 -12.44
CA GLY A 73 11.17 -15.41 -13.41
C GLY A 73 9.69 -15.37 -13.01
N GLU A 74 8.81 -15.45 -14.00
CA GLU A 74 7.37 -15.64 -13.79
C GLU A 74 7.07 -17.13 -13.50
N GLU A 75 7.51 -17.67 -12.39
CA GLU A 75 6.95 -18.94 -11.96
C GLU A 75 5.49 -18.70 -11.54
N PRO A 76 4.54 -19.45 -12.14
CA PRO A 76 3.16 -19.34 -11.69
C PRO A 76 3.15 -19.70 -10.19
N PRO A 77 2.51 -18.89 -9.35
CA PRO A 77 2.43 -19.21 -7.93
C PRO A 77 1.83 -20.61 -7.82
N GLY A 78 2.64 -21.57 -7.35
CA GLY A 78 2.16 -22.90 -7.05
C GLY A 78 0.89 -22.74 -6.25
N LYS A 79 -0.08 -23.67 -6.32
CA LYS A 79 -1.36 -23.58 -5.61
C LYS A 79 -1.12 -23.13 -4.18
N LEU A 80 -1.12 -21.80 -3.98
CA LEU A 80 -1.00 -21.20 -2.66
C LEU A 80 -2.21 -21.72 -1.88
N ARG A 81 -1.96 -22.69 -1.03
CA ARG A 81 -2.93 -23.11 -0.02
C ARG A 81 -3.25 -21.82 0.72
N SER A 82 -4.51 -21.38 0.67
CA SER A 82 -4.95 -20.14 1.29
C SER A 82 -4.42 -20.10 2.73
N LEU A 83 -3.34 -19.33 2.95
CA LEU A 83 -2.74 -19.12 4.26
C LEU A 83 -3.68 -18.36 5.20
N VAL A 84 -4.63 -17.63 4.59
CA VAL A 84 -5.64 -16.87 5.32
C VAL A 84 -6.92 -17.70 5.36
N PRO A 85 -7.36 -18.15 6.55
CA PRO A 85 -8.65 -18.81 6.69
C PRO A 85 -9.78 -17.91 6.19
N ALA A 86 -10.72 -18.47 5.43
CA ALA A 86 -11.85 -17.71 4.90
C ALA A 86 -12.56 -16.80 5.93
N PRO A 87 -12.77 -17.23 7.21
CA PRO A 87 -13.40 -16.36 8.20
C PRO A 87 -12.57 -15.11 8.52
N VAL A 88 -11.24 -15.20 8.53
CA VAL A 88 -10.36 -14.03 8.77
C VAL A 88 -10.45 -13.05 7.60
N ALA A 89 -10.46 -13.53 6.37
CA ALA A 89 -10.64 -12.67 5.19
C ALA A 89 -12.00 -11.95 5.23
N VAL A 90 -13.06 -12.63 5.61
CA VAL A 90 -14.40 -12.04 5.76
C VAL A 90 -14.42 -10.97 6.87
N VAL A 91 -13.82 -11.26 8.03
CA VAL A 91 -13.75 -10.29 9.14
C VAL A 91 -12.98 -9.03 8.71
N VAL A 92 -11.82 -9.17 8.05
CA VAL A 92 -11.04 -8.03 7.56
C VAL A 92 -11.85 -7.23 6.53
N ALA A 93 -12.54 -7.90 5.60
CA ALA A 93 -13.39 -7.22 4.61
C ALA A 93 -14.54 -6.46 5.27
N LEU A 94 -15.23 -7.07 6.25
CA LEU A 94 -16.30 -6.43 7.01
C LEU A 94 -15.78 -5.24 7.82
N CYS A 95 -14.62 -5.34 8.46
CA CYS A 95 -13.98 -4.24 9.16
C CYS A 95 -13.63 -3.09 8.20
N ALA A 96 -13.09 -3.39 7.04
CA ALA A 96 -12.76 -2.38 6.02
C ALA A 96 -14.01 -1.66 5.50
N VAL A 97 -15.07 -2.42 5.18
CA VAL A 97 -16.36 -1.85 4.75
C VAL A 97 -17.01 -1.05 5.88
N GLY A 98 -16.99 -1.57 7.11
CA GLY A 98 -17.54 -0.89 8.29
C GLY A 98 -16.81 0.42 8.58
N LEU A 99 -15.50 0.44 8.50
CA LEU A 99 -14.68 1.64 8.67
C LEU A 99 -14.95 2.66 7.55
N GLY A 100 -15.02 2.19 6.31
CA GLY A 100 -15.38 3.04 5.16
C GLY A 100 -16.78 3.66 5.28
N ALA A 101 -17.77 2.87 5.70
CA ALA A 101 -19.10 3.34 5.97
C ALA A 101 -19.14 4.34 7.13
N PHE A 102 -18.41 4.07 8.21
CA PHE A 102 -18.27 4.98 9.35
C PHE A 102 -17.67 6.32 8.93
N MET A 103 -16.60 6.31 8.09
CA MET A 103 -15.99 7.52 7.54
C MET A 103 -16.90 8.28 6.56
N ALA A 104 -17.86 7.60 5.93
CA ALA A 104 -18.83 8.21 5.03
C ALA A 104 -19.98 8.93 5.77
N LEU A 105 -20.10 8.77 7.09
CA LEU A 105 -21.17 9.44 7.87
C LEU A 105 -20.98 10.97 7.84
N PRO A 106 -22.06 11.74 7.65
CA PRO A 106 -22.00 13.20 7.45
C PRO A 106 -21.35 13.97 8.60
N ASN A 107 -21.43 13.45 9.82
CA ASN A 107 -20.91 14.10 11.03
C ASN A 107 -19.37 14.16 11.10
N LEU A 108 -18.66 13.34 10.30
CA LEU A 108 -17.19 13.37 10.22
C LEU A 108 -16.69 14.27 9.08
N ARG A 109 -17.58 14.73 8.20
CA ARG A 109 -17.23 15.67 7.12
C ARG A 109 -16.87 17.08 7.61
N SER A 110 -17.10 17.39 8.88
CA SER A 110 -16.70 18.67 9.50
C SER A 110 -15.17 18.85 9.62
N VAL A 111 -14.39 17.85 9.28
CA VAL A 111 -12.92 17.93 9.25
C VAL A 111 -12.37 18.48 7.91
N SER A 112 -13.23 18.74 6.94
CA SER A 112 -12.85 19.39 5.67
C SER A 112 -12.60 20.90 5.86
N GLY A 113 -11.73 21.27 6.80
CA GLY A 113 -11.05 22.56 6.77
C GLY A 113 -10.12 22.57 5.57
N THR A 114 -10.10 23.64 4.81
CA THR A 114 -9.12 23.91 3.76
C THR A 114 -7.72 23.71 4.36
N ILE A 115 -7.07 22.60 4.03
CA ILE A 115 -5.73 22.31 4.50
C ILE A 115 -4.81 23.27 3.75
N GLN A 116 -4.37 24.34 4.43
CA GLN A 116 -3.32 25.20 3.90
C GLN A 116 -1.99 24.41 3.95
N PRO A 117 -1.16 24.45 2.90
CA PRO A 117 0.10 23.71 2.85
C PRO A 117 1.02 23.97 4.05
N GLU A 118 1.08 25.24 4.50
CA GLU A 118 1.83 25.63 5.70
C GLU A 118 1.34 24.95 6.99
N ARG A 119 0.06 24.64 7.03
CA ARG A 119 -0.56 23.97 8.17
C ARG A 119 -0.23 22.46 8.20
N PHE A 120 -0.10 21.84 7.03
CA PHE A 120 0.26 20.41 6.94
C PHE A 120 1.67 20.17 7.50
N ALA A 121 2.66 20.93 7.05
CA ALA A 121 4.04 20.81 7.55
C ALA A 121 4.11 21.06 9.06
N LYS A 122 3.40 22.07 9.57
CA LYS A 122 3.36 22.36 11.00
C LYS A 122 2.75 21.22 11.80
N VAL A 123 1.59 20.71 11.40
CA VAL A 123 0.92 19.58 12.06
C VAL A 123 1.82 18.34 12.04
N LEU A 124 2.48 18.05 10.92
CA LEU A 124 3.34 16.87 10.79
C LEU A 124 4.55 16.94 11.71
N TRP A 125 5.25 18.09 11.74
CA TRP A 125 6.53 18.20 12.44
C TRP A 125 6.42 18.67 13.88
N GLU A 126 5.38 19.43 14.24
CA GLU A 126 5.19 19.96 15.59
C GLU A 126 4.17 19.13 16.37
N ASP A 127 2.94 18.95 15.82
CA ASP A 127 1.86 18.32 16.57
C ASP A 127 1.95 16.78 16.52
N ARG A 128 2.54 16.21 15.45
CA ARG A 128 2.66 14.79 15.21
C ARG A 128 4.10 14.27 15.16
N SER A 129 5.04 15.00 15.72
CA SER A 129 6.46 14.64 15.72
C SER A 129 6.74 13.25 16.31
N LEU A 130 5.98 12.85 17.33
CA LEU A 130 6.10 11.54 17.95
C LEU A 130 5.62 10.41 17.00
N ASP A 131 4.53 10.63 16.27
CA ASP A 131 4.02 9.71 15.26
C ASP A 131 5.04 9.52 14.13
N VAL A 132 5.66 10.63 13.69
CA VAL A 132 6.71 10.61 12.65
C VAL A 132 7.94 9.83 13.13
N LEU A 133 8.38 10.06 14.37
CA LEU A 133 9.51 9.35 14.96
C LEU A 133 9.22 7.84 15.07
N LEU A 134 8.02 7.47 15.49
CA LEU A 134 7.57 6.09 15.59
C LEU A 134 7.55 5.43 14.20
N GLN A 135 7.10 6.16 13.18
CA GLN A 135 7.13 5.70 11.78
C GLN A 135 8.55 5.43 11.30
N VAL A 136 9.52 6.31 11.61
CA VAL A 136 10.93 6.12 11.27
C VAL A 136 11.48 4.85 11.95
N VAL A 137 11.17 4.64 13.22
CA VAL A 137 11.60 3.42 13.96
C VAL A 137 11.02 2.16 13.32
N LEU A 138 9.72 2.18 12.93
CA LEU A 138 9.08 1.07 12.24
C LEU A 138 9.72 0.76 10.88
N LEU A 139 10.05 1.79 10.10
CA LEU A 139 10.72 1.64 8.81
C LEU A 139 12.12 1.01 8.99
N ILE A 140 12.92 1.53 9.92
CA ILE A 140 14.25 0.98 10.22
C ILE A 140 14.13 -0.46 10.69
N GLY A 141 13.21 -0.76 11.61
CA GLY A 141 12.95 -2.11 12.10
C GLY A 141 12.54 -3.06 10.98
N GLY A 142 11.67 -2.62 10.06
CA GLY A 142 11.27 -3.39 8.89
C GLY A 142 12.44 -3.71 7.97
N VAL A 143 13.28 -2.72 7.65
CA VAL A 143 14.48 -2.91 6.82
C VAL A 143 15.46 -3.89 7.48
N LEU A 144 15.72 -3.74 8.77
CA LEU A 144 16.62 -4.64 9.51
C LEU A 144 16.07 -6.07 9.55
N THR A 145 14.75 -6.24 9.69
CA THR A 145 14.10 -7.55 9.65
C THR A 145 14.30 -8.23 8.29
N VAL A 146 14.06 -7.51 7.19
CA VAL A 146 14.26 -8.04 5.83
C VAL A 146 15.73 -8.40 5.59
N LEU A 147 16.66 -7.54 6.01
CA LEU A 147 18.09 -7.82 5.91
C LEU A 147 18.50 -9.05 6.72
N GLY A 148 17.96 -9.21 7.94
CA GLY A 148 18.19 -10.38 8.79
C GLY A 148 17.75 -11.68 8.09
N LEU A 149 16.54 -11.69 7.53
CA LEU A 149 16.02 -12.86 6.79
C LEU A 149 16.86 -13.20 5.57
N LEU A 150 17.36 -12.20 4.83
CA LEU A 150 18.22 -12.41 3.67
C LEU A 150 19.57 -13.01 4.05
N VAL A 151 20.16 -12.58 5.17
CA VAL A 151 21.43 -13.11 5.69
C VAL A 151 21.24 -14.56 6.13
N GLU A 152 20.18 -14.87 6.84
CA GLU A 152 19.86 -16.22 7.33
C GLU A 152 19.62 -17.19 6.17
N GLY A 153 18.85 -16.79 5.16
CA GLY A 153 18.63 -17.57 3.95
C GLY A 153 19.93 -17.92 3.20
N ARG A 154 20.88 -16.96 3.11
CA ARG A 154 22.20 -17.21 2.53
C ARG A 154 23.05 -18.18 3.36
N ALA A 155 22.96 -18.09 4.67
CA ALA A 155 23.69 -18.98 5.58
C ALA A 155 23.19 -20.43 5.48
N GLN A 156 21.90 -20.64 5.32
CA GLN A 156 21.29 -21.96 5.11
C GLN A 156 21.67 -22.56 3.76
N ALA A 157 21.53 -21.80 2.67
CA ALA A 157 21.93 -22.25 1.33
C ALA A 157 23.41 -22.66 1.25
N ARG A 158 24.28 -21.99 2.00
CA ARG A 158 25.72 -22.34 2.06
C ARG A 158 26.00 -23.64 2.81
N LYS A 159 25.14 -24.01 3.79
CA LYS A 159 25.28 -25.26 4.55
C LYS A 159 24.82 -26.48 3.73
N GLU A 160 23.86 -26.30 2.81
CA GLU A 160 23.38 -27.36 1.94
C GLU A 160 24.36 -27.71 0.80
N LEU A 161 25.30 -26.83 0.52
CA LEU A 161 26.33 -27.02 -0.52
C LEU A 161 27.64 -27.65 0.01
N GLN A 162 27.77 -27.92 1.31
CA GLN A 162 28.91 -28.57 1.98
C GLN A 162 28.59 -30.00 2.41
#